data_e918b9ee8bb2672fa5c2dec2f6ade893
#
_entry.id   e918b9ee8bb2672fa5c2dec2f6ade893
#
_cell.length_a   1.000
_cell.length_b   1.000
_cell.length_c   1.000
_cell.angle_alpha   90.00
_cell.angle_beta   90.00
_cell.angle_gamma   90.00
#
_symmetry.space_group_name_H-M   'P 1'
#
loop_
_entity.id
_entity.type
_entity.pdbx_description
1 polymer ?
#
loop_
_entity_poly.entity_id
_entity_poly.type
_entity_poly.pdbx_seq_one_letter_code
_entity_poly.pdbx_strand_id
1 'polypeptide(L)'
;YIPFEKERNIAYGGVEWIEGYFYFLKADFSKKTVTIMQYRPDWDCKEYFSIGMAEVELYTLRIVGTPAHLISQDEEMRCYYPEQFSIKLSARESVIEIVDNHIYCSCWEEEGVAECEITEDYKYYEKLIVRNRFGDVVSEEPGALTRLPNGQWWLS
;
A
#
# COMPACT_ATOMS: atom_id res chain seq x y z
N TYR A 1 8.94 -21.24 2.89
CA TYR A 1 10.07 -20.85 3.73
C TYR A 1 9.57 -19.99 4.89
N ILE A 2 9.85 -20.40 6.12
CA ILE A 2 9.52 -19.64 7.34
C ILE A 2 10.86 -19.25 7.97
N PRO A 3 11.35 -18.02 7.77
CA PRO A 3 12.68 -17.59 8.22
C PRO A 3 12.77 -17.38 9.74
N PHE A 4 11.64 -17.44 10.46
CA PHE A 4 11.57 -17.17 11.89
C PHE A 4 10.83 -18.29 12.62
N GLU A 5 11.26 -18.57 13.86
CA GLU A 5 10.50 -19.40 14.76
C GLU A 5 9.19 -18.70 15.15
N LYS A 6 8.14 -19.50 15.35
CA LYS A 6 6.85 -18.97 15.78
C LYS A 6 6.93 -18.49 17.23
N GLU A 7 6.88 -17.19 17.42
CA GLU A 7 6.87 -16.57 18.73
C GLU A 7 5.44 -16.25 19.19
N ARG A 8 5.22 -16.34 20.51
CA ARG A 8 3.94 -15.94 21.10
C ARG A 8 3.80 -14.42 21.07
N ASN A 9 2.62 -13.93 20.69
CA ASN A 9 2.29 -12.51 20.57
C ASN A 9 3.07 -11.76 19.46
N ILE A 10 3.66 -12.49 18.51
CA ILE A 10 4.25 -11.92 17.30
C ILE A 10 3.40 -12.34 16.10
N ALA A 11 3.08 -11.39 15.23
CA ALA A 11 2.48 -11.65 13.93
C ALA A 11 3.36 -11.03 12.83
N TYR A 12 3.41 -11.69 11.69
CA TYR A 12 4.12 -11.22 10.51
C TYR A 12 3.16 -11.07 9.34
N GLY A 13 3.35 -10.07 8.51
CA GLY A 13 2.50 -9.83 7.34
C GLY A 13 3.08 -8.82 6.38
N GLY A 14 2.40 -8.66 5.24
CA GLY A 14 2.69 -7.61 4.28
C GLY A 14 4.09 -7.71 3.67
N VAL A 15 4.41 -8.81 2.97
CA VAL A 15 5.73 -8.99 2.34
C VAL A 15 5.77 -8.29 0.99
N GLU A 16 6.73 -7.37 0.83
CA GLU A 16 7.02 -6.67 -0.43
C GLU A 16 8.48 -6.84 -0.83
N TRP A 17 8.72 -7.00 -2.14
CA TRP A 17 10.05 -7.02 -2.72
C TRP A 17 10.38 -5.67 -3.32
N ILE A 18 11.33 -4.94 -2.71
CA ILE A 18 11.70 -3.59 -3.10
C ILE A 18 13.22 -3.50 -3.15
N GLU A 19 13.78 -3.10 -4.30
CA GLU A 19 15.21 -2.83 -4.49
C GLU A 19 16.16 -3.94 -3.99
N GLY A 20 15.78 -5.21 -4.20
CA GLY A 20 16.63 -6.34 -3.84
C GLY A 20 16.50 -6.83 -2.40
N TYR A 21 15.50 -6.34 -1.68
CA TYR A 21 15.19 -6.75 -0.30
C TYR A 21 13.73 -7.13 -0.15
N PHE A 22 13.48 -8.07 0.74
CA PHE A 22 12.13 -8.31 1.26
C PHE A 22 11.89 -7.37 2.43
N TYR A 23 10.79 -6.63 2.35
CA TYR A 23 10.25 -5.85 3.45
C TYR A 23 8.98 -6.50 3.94
N PHE A 24 8.81 -6.59 5.24
CA PHE A 24 7.60 -7.14 5.83
C PHE A 24 7.34 -6.53 7.22
N LEU A 25 6.10 -6.66 7.69
CA LEU A 25 5.71 -6.15 8.99
C LEU A 25 5.88 -7.22 10.06
N LYS A 26 6.43 -6.82 11.20
CA LYS A 26 6.46 -7.58 12.46
C LYS A 26 5.64 -6.80 13.48
N ALA A 27 4.52 -7.37 13.92
CA ALA A 27 3.70 -6.83 14.99
C ALA A 27 4.02 -7.56 16.30
N ASP A 28 4.53 -6.84 17.30
CA ASP A 28 4.79 -7.33 18.64
C ASP A 28 3.71 -6.80 19.59
N PHE A 29 2.73 -7.64 19.90
CA PHE A 29 1.60 -7.29 20.77
C PHE A 29 2.01 -7.13 22.24
N SER A 30 3.11 -7.72 22.67
CA SER A 30 3.62 -7.55 24.04
C SER A 30 4.25 -6.18 24.22
N LYS A 31 5.02 -5.73 23.23
CA LYS A 31 5.65 -4.40 23.20
C LYS A 31 4.73 -3.31 22.64
N LYS A 32 3.61 -3.70 22.03
CA LYS A 32 2.69 -2.81 21.32
C LYS A 32 3.37 -1.98 20.23
N THR A 33 4.21 -2.64 19.44
CA THR A 33 4.96 -2.01 18.33
C THR A 33 4.74 -2.74 17.02
N VAL A 34 4.78 -1.99 15.92
CA VAL A 34 4.91 -2.51 14.58
C VAL A 34 6.26 -2.11 14.01
N THR A 35 6.97 -3.07 13.44
CA THR A 35 8.30 -2.87 12.89
C THR A 35 8.33 -3.29 11.43
N ILE A 36 8.87 -2.45 10.56
CA ILE A 36 9.27 -2.85 9.22
C ILE A 36 10.57 -3.62 9.36
N MET A 37 10.57 -4.87 8.90
CA MET A 37 11.74 -5.71 8.81
C MET A 37 12.27 -5.68 7.38
N GLN A 38 13.60 -5.63 7.24
CA GLN A 38 14.29 -5.75 5.95
C GLN A 38 15.11 -7.03 5.95
N TYR A 39 14.95 -7.85 4.93
CA TYR A 39 15.60 -9.15 4.80
C TYR A 39 16.12 -9.40 3.38
N ARG A 40 17.25 -10.07 3.30
CA ARG A 40 17.79 -10.65 2.06
C ARG A 40 18.34 -12.04 2.36
N PRO A 41 18.21 -13.03 1.47
CA PRO A 41 18.55 -14.43 1.74
C PRO A 41 19.98 -14.70 2.25
N ASP A 42 20.95 -13.90 1.84
CA ASP A 42 22.36 -14.04 2.26
C ASP A 42 22.74 -13.05 3.37
N TRP A 43 21.75 -12.55 4.09
CA TRP A 43 21.90 -11.43 5.01
C TRP A 43 21.05 -11.59 6.25
N ASP A 44 21.52 -11.00 7.36
CA ASP A 44 20.73 -10.96 8.58
C ASP A 44 19.49 -10.07 8.39
N CYS A 45 18.37 -10.49 9.01
CA CYS A 45 17.18 -9.70 9.06
C CYS A 45 17.41 -8.48 9.97
N LYS A 46 17.07 -7.29 9.49
CA LYS A 46 17.24 -6.03 10.22
C LYS A 46 15.90 -5.38 10.53
N GLU A 47 15.81 -4.75 11.66
CA GLU A 47 14.76 -3.77 11.96
C GLU A 47 15.07 -2.50 11.16
N TYR A 48 14.13 -2.09 10.33
CA TYR A 48 14.26 -0.95 9.42
C TYR A 48 13.63 0.32 10.00
N PHE A 49 12.42 0.16 10.54
CA PHE A 49 11.65 1.22 11.18
C PHE A 49 10.68 0.62 12.18
N SER A 50 10.42 1.29 13.30
CA SER A 50 9.46 0.84 14.31
C SER A 50 8.57 1.98 14.79
N ILE A 51 7.29 1.70 15.03
CA ILE A 51 6.28 2.67 15.48
C ILE A 51 5.33 2.00 16.48
N GLY A 52 4.74 2.77 17.37
CA GLY A 52 3.73 2.28 18.32
C GLY A 52 2.44 1.85 17.62
N MET A 53 1.84 0.74 18.06
CA MET A 53 0.55 0.27 17.51
C MET A 53 -0.59 1.29 17.67
N ALA A 54 -0.52 2.14 18.69
CA ALA A 54 -1.52 3.18 18.92
C ALA A 54 -1.42 4.36 17.95
N GLU A 55 -0.33 4.43 17.20
CA GLU A 55 -0.05 5.52 16.27
C GLU A 55 -0.48 5.18 14.83
N VAL A 56 -0.85 3.92 14.57
CA VAL A 56 -1.15 3.43 13.23
C VAL A 56 -2.52 2.76 13.17
N GLU A 57 -3.12 2.76 11.98
CA GLU A 57 -4.32 1.98 11.68
C GLU A 57 -3.90 0.58 11.24
N LEU A 58 -3.97 -0.38 12.18
CA LEU A 58 -3.41 -1.73 11.97
C LEU A 58 -4.12 -2.54 10.88
N TYR A 59 -5.43 -2.36 10.70
CA TYR A 59 -6.22 -3.21 9.80
C TYR A 59 -5.88 -3.00 8.32
N THR A 60 -5.49 -1.79 7.96
CA THR A 60 -5.16 -1.41 6.59
C THR A 60 -3.66 -1.12 6.41
N LEU A 61 -2.87 -1.41 7.45
CA LEU A 61 -1.43 -1.14 7.46
C LEU A 61 -0.70 -2.02 6.47
N ARG A 62 0.09 -1.40 5.60
CA ARG A 62 0.88 -2.12 4.57
C ARG A 62 2.12 -1.36 4.16
N ILE A 63 3.04 -2.10 3.56
CA ILE A 63 4.23 -1.55 2.91
C ILE A 63 3.91 -1.38 1.43
N VAL A 64 4.34 -0.25 0.86
CA VAL A 64 4.17 0.05 -0.57
C VAL A 64 5.28 1.00 -1.02
N GLY A 65 5.59 0.98 -2.31
CA GLY A 65 6.41 2.01 -2.94
C GLY A 65 7.92 1.76 -2.93
N THR A 66 8.59 2.66 -3.63
CA THR A 66 10.05 2.69 -3.77
C THR A 66 10.53 4.11 -3.49
N PRO A 67 11.28 4.33 -2.38
CA PRO A 67 11.61 3.38 -1.31
C PRO A 67 10.39 2.89 -0.54
N ALA A 68 10.59 1.93 0.36
CA ALA A 68 9.50 1.36 1.15
C ALA A 68 8.80 2.43 2.00
N HIS A 69 7.49 2.56 1.84
CA HIS A 69 6.63 3.42 2.65
C HIS A 69 5.73 2.56 3.53
N LEU A 70 5.50 3.00 4.77
CA LEU A 70 4.48 2.43 5.66
C LEU A 70 3.23 3.29 5.58
N ILE A 71 2.15 2.72 5.08
CA ILE A 71 0.88 3.42 4.94
C ILE A 71 -0.27 2.64 5.55
N SER A 72 -1.33 3.35 5.89
CA SER A 72 -2.68 2.80 6.01
C SER A 72 -3.62 3.55 5.08
N GLN A 73 -4.72 2.92 4.71
CA GLN A 73 -5.72 3.54 3.86
C GLN A 73 -7.12 3.09 4.28
N ASP A 74 -7.95 4.09 4.54
CA ASP A 74 -9.39 4.00 4.68
C ASP A 74 -10.00 5.11 3.82
N GLU A 75 -10.78 6.05 4.36
CA GLU A 75 -11.21 7.28 3.67
C GLU A 75 -10.06 8.28 3.44
N GLU A 76 -8.97 8.10 4.17
CA GLU A 76 -7.73 8.87 4.10
C GLU A 76 -6.55 7.91 3.99
N MET A 77 -5.61 8.18 3.09
CA MET A 77 -4.32 7.50 3.13
C MET A 77 -3.40 8.26 4.09
N ARG A 78 -2.83 7.53 5.04
CA ARG A 78 -1.83 8.06 5.98
C ARG A 78 -0.50 7.37 5.75
N CYS A 79 0.53 8.15 5.53
CA CYS A 79 1.91 7.68 5.48
C CYS A 79 2.56 7.91 6.83
N TYR A 80 3.18 6.87 7.39
CA TYR A 80 3.86 6.90 8.68
C TYR A 80 5.39 6.91 8.53
N TYR A 81 5.88 6.42 7.42
CA TYR A 81 7.31 6.33 7.08
C TYR A 81 7.50 6.38 5.55
N PRO A 82 8.54 7.01 5.00
CA PRO A 82 9.64 7.72 5.66
C PRO A 82 9.26 9.11 6.19
N GLU A 83 8.23 9.73 5.65
CA GLU A 83 7.70 11.02 6.09
C GLU A 83 6.23 10.89 6.47
N GLN A 84 5.82 11.62 7.50
CA GLN A 84 4.42 11.63 7.92
C GLN A 84 3.61 12.64 7.11
N PHE A 85 2.61 12.16 6.42
CA PHE A 85 1.62 12.98 5.73
C PHE A 85 0.32 12.20 5.55
N SER A 86 -0.75 12.90 5.19
CA SER A 86 -2.00 12.26 4.82
C SER A 86 -2.65 12.96 3.63
N ILE A 87 -3.39 12.19 2.84
CA ILE A 87 -4.19 12.70 1.73
C ILE A 87 -5.58 12.07 1.73
N LYS A 88 -6.59 12.85 1.38
CA LYS A 88 -7.93 12.31 1.17
C LYS A 88 -7.99 11.60 -0.18
N LEU A 89 -8.60 10.44 -0.17
CA LEU A 89 -8.88 9.65 -1.37
C LEU A 89 -10.39 9.49 -1.51
N SER A 90 -10.85 9.22 -2.72
CA SER A 90 -12.24 8.79 -2.89
C SER A 90 -12.39 7.34 -2.41
N ALA A 91 -13.61 6.93 -2.07
CA ALA A 91 -13.91 5.56 -1.69
C ALA A 91 -13.63 4.53 -2.80
N ARG A 92 -13.43 5.00 -4.03
CA ARG A 92 -13.12 4.16 -5.21
C ARG A 92 -11.65 4.09 -5.55
N GLU A 93 -10.82 4.86 -4.85
CA GLU A 93 -9.38 4.89 -5.05
C GLU A 93 -8.67 3.92 -4.09
N SER A 94 -7.66 3.23 -4.60
CA SER A 94 -6.75 2.40 -3.81
C SER A 94 -5.31 2.71 -4.21
N VAL A 95 -4.47 3.07 -3.24
CA VAL A 95 -3.04 3.28 -3.49
C VAL A 95 -2.39 1.96 -3.88
N ILE A 96 -1.66 1.94 -4.98
CA ILE A 96 -0.97 0.77 -5.50
C ILE A 96 0.55 0.91 -5.49
N GLU A 97 1.06 2.14 -5.62
CA GLU A 97 2.51 2.39 -5.62
C GLU A 97 2.79 3.83 -5.16
N ILE A 98 3.98 4.06 -4.60
CA ILE A 98 4.51 5.40 -4.29
C ILE A 98 5.94 5.47 -4.79
N VAL A 99 6.21 6.40 -5.71
CA VAL A 99 7.54 6.62 -6.28
C VAL A 99 7.77 8.12 -6.45
N ASP A 100 8.93 8.61 -6.05
CA ASP A 100 9.35 10.01 -6.24
C ASP A 100 8.29 11.05 -5.83
N ASN A 101 7.65 10.86 -4.68
CA ASN A 101 6.55 11.70 -4.16
C ASN A 101 5.27 11.68 -5.01
N HIS A 102 5.15 10.76 -5.96
CA HIS A 102 3.92 10.48 -6.68
C HIS A 102 3.23 9.26 -6.09
N ILE A 103 1.94 9.39 -5.86
CA ILE A 103 1.08 8.35 -5.30
C ILE A 103 0.19 7.86 -6.43
N TYR A 104 0.39 6.61 -6.83
CA TYR A 104 -0.34 5.94 -7.89
C TYR A 104 -1.53 5.22 -7.29
N CYS A 105 -2.72 5.60 -7.72
CA CYS A 105 -3.98 5.03 -7.23
C CYS A 105 -4.72 4.34 -8.39
N SER A 106 -5.13 3.10 -8.19
CA SER A 106 -6.19 2.51 -9.01
C SER A 106 -7.52 3.09 -8.56
N CYS A 107 -8.33 3.51 -9.51
CA CYS A 107 -9.70 4.01 -9.28
C CYS A 107 -10.65 3.24 -10.17
N TRP A 108 -11.70 2.67 -9.58
CA TRP A 108 -12.76 2.02 -10.35
C TRP A 108 -13.98 2.93 -10.48
N GLU A 109 -14.60 2.89 -11.65
CA GLU A 109 -15.76 3.68 -12.00
C GLU A 109 -16.87 2.80 -12.54
N GLU A 110 -18.10 3.13 -12.23
CA GLU A 110 -19.29 2.49 -12.75
C GLU A 110 -20.26 3.54 -13.30
N GLU A 111 -20.79 3.26 -14.47
CA GLU A 111 -21.87 4.02 -15.09
C GLU A 111 -23.07 3.09 -15.28
N GLY A 112 -24.27 3.64 -15.41
CA GLY A 112 -25.49 2.87 -15.62
C GLY A 112 -25.97 2.14 -14.36
N VAL A 113 -25.69 2.66 -13.17
CA VAL A 113 -26.29 2.20 -11.91
C VAL A 113 -27.31 3.24 -11.43
N ALA A 114 -28.57 2.86 -11.34
CA ALA A 114 -29.65 3.71 -10.84
C ALA A 114 -30.39 2.98 -9.70
N GLU A 115 -30.55 3.64 -8.55
CA GLU A 115 -31.28 3.11 -7.38
C GLU A 115 -30.87 1.68 -6.98
N CYS A 116 -29.55 1.36 -7.05
CA CYS A 116 -28.96 0.03 -6.82
C CYS A 116 -29.31 -1.04 -7.86
N GLU A 117 -29.88 -0.69 -9.00
CA GLU A 117 -30.13 -1.59 -10.12
C GLU A 117 -29.16 -1.29 -11.28
N ILE A 118 -28.65 -2.36 -11.90
CA ILE A 118 -27.82 -2.27 -13.09
C ILE A 118 -28.72 -2.04 -14.30
N THR A 119 -28.47 -0.98 -15.06
CA THR A 119 -29.18 -0.66 -16.29
C THR A 119 -28.53 -1.32 -17.52
N GLU A 120 -29.23 -1.29 -18.68
CA GLU A 120 -28.67 -1.82 -19.94
C GLU A 120 -27.41 -1.07 -20.40
N ASP A 121 -27.21 0.17 -19.95
CA ASP A 121 -26.05 1.00 -20.25
C ASP A 121 -24.89 0.84 -19.24
N TYR A 122 -24.93 -0.20 -18.41
CA TYR A 122 -23.88 -0.46 -17.41
C TYR A 122 -22.51 -0.57 -18.04
N LYS A 123 -21.56 0.18 -17.48
CA LYS A 123 -20.13 0.13 -17.83
C LYS A 123 -19.30 0.14 -16.55
N TYR A 124 -18.29 -0.70 -16.53
CA TYR A 124 -17.23 -0.70 -15.53
C TYR A 124 -15.91 -0.41 -16.22
N TYR A 125 -15.13 0.49 -15.67
CA TYR A 125 -13.79 0.77 -16.15
C TYR A 125 -12.88 1.21 -15.00
N GLU A 126 -11.59 1.04 -15.21
CA GLU A 126 -10.56 1.45 -14.28
C GLU A 126 -9.77 2.64 -14.81
N LYS A 127 -9.28 3.46 -13.91
CA LYS A 127 -8.37 4.56 -14.19
C LYS A 127 -7.18 4.47 -13.27
N LEU A 128 -6.03 4.87 -13.78
CA LEU A 128 -4.88 5.24 -12.97
C LEU A 128 -4.97 6.73 -12.64
N ILE A 129 -4.97 7.05 -11.35
CA ILE A 129 -4.88 8.43 -10.87
C ILE A 129 -3.52 8.61 -10.19
N VAL A 130 -2.76 9.61 -10.61
CA VAL A 130 -1.51 9.97 -9.98
C VAL A 130 -1.72 11.24 -9.16
N ARG A 131 -1.38 11.18 -7.88
CA ARG A 131 -1.48 12.29 -6.96
C ARG A 131 -0.11 12.71 -6.44
N ASN A 132 0.03 13.97 -6.08
CA ASN A 132 1.17 14.43 -5.31
C ASN A 132 0.96 14.20 -3.80
N ARG A 133 1.99 14.47 -2.99
CA ARG A 133 1.94 14.34 -1.52
C ARG A 133 0.94 15.27 -0.82
N PHE A 134 0.39 16.26 -1.53
CA PHE A 134 -0.64 17.18 -1.03
C PHE A 134 -2.06 16.72 -1.36
N GLY A 135 -2.18 15.64 -2.14
CA GLY A 135 -3.44 15.07 -2.59
C GLY A 135 -3.96 15.62 -3.91
N ASP A 136 -3.27 16.59 -4.53
CA ASP A 136 -3.67 17.11 -5.84
C ASP A 136 -3.48 16.04 -6.92
N VAL A 137 -4.43 15.96 -7.85
CA VAL A 137 -4.32 15.10 -9.03
C VAL A 137 -3.30 15.69 -10.00
N VAL A 138 -2.28 14.93 -10.34
CA VAL A 138 -1.22 15.29 -11.30
C VAL A 138 -1.56 14.78 -12.69
N SER A 139 -2.06 13.55 -12.79
CA SER A 139 -2.54 12.97 -14.04
C SER A 139 -3.62 11.93 -13.80
N GLU A 140 -4.43 11.70 -14.84
CA GLU A 140 -5.39 10.59 -14.92
C GLU A 140 -5.20 9.90 -16.27
N GLU A 141 -5.16 8.57 -16.25
CA GLU A 141 -5.04 7.73 -17.43
C GLU A 141 -6.07 6.61 -17.36
N PRO A 142 -6.76 6.30 -18.46
CA PRO A 142 -7.64 5.15 -18.50
C PRO A 142 -6.81 3.86 -18.43
N GLY A 143 -7.28 2.87 -17.69
CA GLY A 143 -6.67 1.56 -17.59
C GLY A 143 -6.28 1.15 -16.17
N ALA A 144 -5.96 -0.12 -16.03
CA ALA A 144 -5.52 -0.74 -14.79
C ALA A 144 -4.00 -0.86 -14.75
N LEU A 145 -3.38 -0.46 -13.66
CA LEU A 145 -1.94 -0.61 -13.45
C LEU A 145 -1.67 -1.97 -12.78
N THR A 146 -0.93 -2.82 -13.47
CA THR A 146 -0.58 -4.16 -13.00
C THR A 146 0.93 -4.33 -12.87
N ARG A 147 1.37 -4.90 -11.73
CA ARG A 147 2.77 -5.24 -11.52
C ARG A 147 3.07 -6.61 -12.11
N LEU A 148 4.01 -6.67 -13.04
CA LEU A 148 4.46 -7.92 -13.65
C LEU A 148 5.41 -8.69 -12.70
N PRO A 149 5.58 -10.01 -12.91
CA PRO A 149 6.51 -10.83 -12.10
C PRO A 149 7.96 -10.38 -12.12
N ASN A 150 8.37 -9.65 -13.15
CA ASN A 150 9.71 -9.06 -13.27
C ASN A 150 9.84 -7.70 -12.54
N GLY A 151 8.78 -7.25 -11.86
CA GLY A 151 8.73 -5.99 -11.12
C GLY A 151 8.38 -4.76 -11.95
N GLN A 152 8.21 -4.90 -13.27
CA GLN A 152 7.77 -3.81 -14.13
C GLN A 152 6.27 -3.55 -13.97
N TRP A 153 5.88 -2.30 -14.15
CA TRP A 153 4.48 -1.90 -14.19
C TRP A 153 3.97 -1.83 -15.61
N TRP A 154 2.76 -2.29 -15.79
CA TRP A 154 2.04 -2.27 -17.07
C TRP A 154 0.68 -1.61 -16.88
N LEU A 155 0.36 -0.63 -17.73
CA LEU A 155 -0.95 0.00 -17.83
C LEU A 155 -1.69 -0.61 -19.05
N SER A 156 -2.88 -1.17 -18.80
CA SER A 156 -3.68 -1.84 -19.82
C SER A 156 -5.11 -1.33 -19.84
#